data_722f8d89003445ce57de7c872e2ecd9f
#
_entry.id   722f8d89003445ce57de7c872e2ecd9f
#
_cell.length_a   1.000
_cell.length_b   1.000
_cell.length_c   1.000
_cell.angle_alpha   90.00
_cell.angle_beta   90.00
_cell.angle_gamma   90.00
#
_symmetry.space_group_name_H-M   'P 1'
#
loop_
_entity.id
_entity.type
_entity.pdbx_description
1 polymer ?
#
loop_
_entity_poly.entity_id
_entity_poly.type
_entity_poly.pdbx_seq_one_letter_code
_entity_poly.pdbx_strand_id
1 'polypeptide(L)'
;MSLSILTVHAHPDDESSKGPGTISLYSSQGVRTTLVCCTGGEVGDILNPAMDRDEVKKNLPAVRRAELDSAAAIIGYDEVVMLGYRDSGMPDSDDNDHPEAFANAELDVAVARLVKIIRRVRPQVIMTYPEV
;
A
#
# COMPACT_ATOMS: atom_id res chain seq x y z
N MET A 1 -17.20 19.36 9.89
CA MET A 1 -15.95 18.90 9.24
C MET A 1 -15.89 17.39 9.44
N SER A 2 -15.82 16.59 8.38
CA SER A 2 -15.68 15.14 8.54
C SER A 2 -14.23 14.81 8.91
N LEU A 3 -14.05 13.98 9.93
CA LEU A 3 -12.72 13.48 10.31
C LEU A 3 -12.21 12.50 9.25
N SER A 4 -10.89 12.46 9.07
CA SER A 4 -10.25 11.64 8.05
C SER A 4 -8.89 11.12 8.51
N ILE A 5 -8.62 9.85 8.22
CA ILE A 5 -7.34 9.17 8.45
C ILE A 5 -6.80 8.73 7.10
N LEU A 6 -5.50 8.93 6.89
CA LEU A 6 -4.78 8.42 5.74
C LEU A 6 -3.67 7.49 6.22
N THR A 7 -3.57 6.30 5.64
CA THR A 7 -2.45 5.39 5.88
C THR A 7 -1.55 5.33 4.66
N VAL A 8 -0.25 5.22 4.87
CA VAL A 8 0.73 5.07 3.78
C VAL A 8 1.54 3.81 4.05
N HIS A 9 1.44 2.85 3.14
CA HIS A 9 2.11 1.55 3.22
C HIS A 9 2.93 1.25 1.96
N ALA A 10 3.98 0.46 2.12
CA ALA A 10 4.89 0.12 1.02
C ALA A 10 4.27 -0.88 0.04
N HIS A 11 3.63 -1.93 0.55
CA HIS A 11 3.17 -3.07 -0.24
C HIS A 11 1.72 -3.46 0.07
N PRO A 12 1.03 -4.13 -0.85
CA PRO A 12 -0.19 -4.88 -0.53
C PRO A 12 0.12 -5.92 0.55
N ASP A 13 -0.69 -6.00 1.59
CA ASP A 13 -0.65 -6.78 2.83
C ASP A 13 -0.28 -5.96 4.09
N ASP A 14 0.44 -4.88 3.95
CA ASP A 14 0.80 -4.00 5.08
C ASP A 14 -0.44 -3.44 5.79
N GLU A 15 -1.50 -3.13 5.05
CA GLU A 15 -2.78 -2.66 5.60
C GLU A 15 -3.41 -3.67 6.54
N SER A 16 -3.16 -4.95 6.32
CA SER A 16 -3.69 -6.06 7.12
C SER A 16 -2.85 -6.37 8.35
N SER A 17 -1.56 -6.01 8.35
CA SER A 17 -0.61 -6.30 9.42
C SER A 17 -0.30 -5.08 10.31
N LYS A 18 -0.49 -3.87 9.80
CA LYS A 18 -0.09 -2.63 10.46
C LYS A 18 -1.29 -1.72 10.76
N GLY A 19 -1.95 -2.00 11.88
CA GLY A 19 -3.01 -1.16 12.43
C GLY A 19 -4.42 -1.33 11.84
N PRO A 20 -4.81 -2.50 11.27
CA PRO A 20 -6.15 -2.67 10.69
C PRO A 20 -7.27 -2.47 11.70
N GLY A 21 -7.06 -2.88 12.96
CA GLY A 21 -8.05 -2.69 14.02
C GLY A 21 -8.33 -1.23 14.32
N THR A 22 -7.32 -0.38 14.26
CA THR A 22 -7.49 1.07 14.42
C THR A 22 -8.33 1.65 13.30
N ILE A 23 -8.03 1.30 12.05
CA ILE A 23 -8.77 1.79 10.89
C ILE A 23 -10.22 1.30 10.93
N SER A 24 -10.43 0.00 11.20
CA SER A 24 -11.77 -0.58 11.31
C SER A 24 -12.63 0.09 12.39
N LEU A 25 -12.02 0.38 13.55
CA LEU A 25 -12.70 1.08 14.64
C LEU A 25 -13.16 2.47 14.20
N TYR A 26 -12.27 3.29 13.65
CA TYR A 26 -12.60 4.65 13.26
C TYR A 26 -13.53 4.71 12.05
N SER A 27 -13.36 3.81 11.08
CA SER A 27 -14.29 3.65 9.97
C SER A 27 -15.72 3.35 10.45
N SER A 28 -15.87 2.44 11.43
CA SER A 28 -17.19 2.13 12.02
C SER A 28 -17.83 3.32 12.75
N GLN A 29 -17.04 4.32 13.12
CA GLN A 29 -17.49 5.59 13.73
C GLN A 29 -17.74 6.69 12.69
N GLY A 30 -17.67 6.39 11.41
CA GLY A 30 -17.91 7.35 10.33
C GLY A 30 -16.72 8.26 10.00
N VAL A 31 -15.52 7.92 10.47
CA VAL A 31 -14.30 8.60 10.06
C VAL A 31 -13.91 8.11 8.66
N ARG A 32 -13.67 9.04 7.74
CA ARG A 32 -13.23 8.70 6.39
C ARG A 32 -11.80 8.15 6.41
N THR A 33 -11.58 7.03 5.71
CA THR A 33 -10.30 6.32 5.71
C THR A 33 -9.77 6.14 4.29
N THR A 34 -8.52 6.52 4.08
CA THR A 34 -7.85 6.40 2.79
C THR A 34 -6.56 5.60 2.95
N LEU A 35 -6.39 4.56 2.15
CA LEU A 35 -5.15 3.78 2.03
C LEU A 35 -4.34 4.28 0.84
N VAL A 36 -3.08 4.62 1.07
CA VAL A 36 -2.09 4.81 0.01
C VAL A 36 -1.12 3.64 0.05
N CYS A 37 -1.01 2.91 -1.06
CA CYS A 37 -0.05 1.83 -1.23
C CYS A 37 1.02 2.27 -2.25
N CYS A 38 2.29 2.21 -1.88
CA CYS A 38 3.36 2.76 -2.70
C CYS A 38 3.67 1.90 -3.92
N THR A 39 3.65 0.58 -3.77
CA THR A 39 4.01 -0.40 -4.82
C THR A 39 2.93 -1.45 -5.00
N GLY A 40 3.02 -2.23 -6.06
CA GLY A 40 2.13 -3.37 -6.29
C GLY A 40 2.62 -4.69 -5.66
N GLY A 41 3.80 -4.71 -5.02
CA GLY A 41 4.36 -5.91 -4.42
C GLY A 41 4.73 -6.99 -5.45
N GLU A 42 5.20 -6.59 -6.62
CA GLU A 42 5.40 -7.45 -7.80
C GLU A 42 6.46 -8.52 -7.60
N VAL A 43 7.41 -8.28 -6.69
CA VAL A 43 8.54 -9.17 -6.42
C VAL A 43 8.47 -9.83 -5.05
N GLY A 44 7.31 -9.83 -4.43
CA GLY A 44 7.09 -10.52 -3.16
C GLY A 44 7.09 -12.04 -3.33
N ASP A 45 7.60 -12.75 -2.32
CA ASP A 45 7.59 -14.20 -2.27
C ASP A 45 6.19 -14.75 -2.04
N ILE A 46 5.87 -15.88 -2.72
CA ILE A 46 4.65 -16.63 -2.47
C ILE A 46 4.94 -17.67 -1.38
N LEU A 47 4.60 -17.33 -0.13
CA LEU A 47 4.86 -18.21 1.02
C LEU A 47 3.80 -19.29 1.22
N ASN A 48 2.59 -19.09 0.67
CA ASN A 48 1.51 -20.07 0.78
C ASN A 48 1.63 -21.12 -0.34
N PRO A 49 1.92 -22.40 -0.03
CA PRO A 49 2.07 -23.45 -1.05
C PRO A 49 0.83 -23.64 -1.93
N ALA A 50 -0.37 -23.32 -1.41
CA ALA A 50 -1.61 -23.41 -2.19
C ALA A 50 -1.68 -22.35 -3.31
N MET A 51 -0.93 -21.26 -3.15
CA MET A 51 -0.84 -20.15 -4.11
C MET A 51 0.42 -20.25 -4.99
N ASP A 52 1.36 -21.15 -4.69
CA ASP A 52 2.60 -21.35 -5.45
C ASP A 52 2.33 -22.14 -6.75
N ARG A 53 1.60 -21.49 -7.65
CA ARG A 53 1.18 -22.02 -8.95
C ARG A 53 1.62 -21.07 -10.06
N ASP A 54 1.96 -21.63 -11.22
CA ASP A 54 2.44 -20.85 -12.38
C ASP A 54 1.45 -19.75 -12.83
N GLU A 55 0.16 -20.03 -12.73
CA GLU A 55 -0.89 -19.04 -13.06
C GLU A 55 -0.85 -17.84 -12.12
N VAL A 56 -0.62 -18.08 -10.82
CA VAL A 56 -0.51 -17.01 -9.82
C VAL A 56 0.76 -16.22 -10.05
N LYS A 57 1.90 -16.90 -10.28
CA LYS A 57 3.19 -16.24 -10.55
C LYS A 57 3.13 -15.33 -11.77
N LYS A 58 2.48 -15.79 -12.85
CA LYS A 58 2.31 -15.00 -14.08
C LYS A 58 1.42 -13.77 -13.91
N ASN A 59 0.50 -13.82 -12.96
CA ASN A 59 -0.49 -12.77 -12.71
C ASN A 59 -0.36 -12.15 -11.32
N LEU A 60 0.80 -12.29 -10.66
CA LEU A 60 1.02 -11.87 -9.28
C LEU A 60 0.57 -10.42 -8.99
N PRO A 61 0.87 -9.42 -9.83
CA PRO A 61 0.40 -8.06 -9.59
C PRO A 61 -1.12 -7.95 -9.54
N ALA A 62 -1.83 -8.64 -10.41
CA ALA A 62 -3.30 -8.64 -10.44
C ALA A 62 -3.90 -9.39 -9.23
N VAL A 63 -3.29 -10.50 -8.83
CA VAL A 63 -3.71 -11.27 -7.65
C VAL A 63 -3.53 -10.41 -6.40
N ARG A 64 -2.36 -9.82 -6.20
CA ARG A 64 -2.08 -8.95 -5.04
C ARG A 64 -2.97 -7.71 -5.00
N ARG A 65 -3.30 -7.14 -6.17
CA ARG A 65 -4.26 -6.04 -6.23
C ARG A 65 -5.66 -6.46 -5.79
N ALA A 66 -6.14 -7.61 -6.23
CA ALA A 66 -7.44 -8.12 -5.83
C ALA A 66 -7.51 -8.46 -4.33
N GLU A 67 -6.43 -9.00 -3.77
CA GLU A 67 -6.29 -9.26 -2.34
C GLU A 67 -6.31 -7.96 -1.53
N LEU A 68 -5.55 -6.95 -1.97
CA LEU A 68 -5.53 -5.62 -1.37
C LEU A 68 -6.93 -4.98 -1.34
N ASP A 69 -7.63 -5.00 -2.48
CA ASP A 69 -8.96 -4.40 -2.58
C ASP A 69 -9.97 -5.13 -1.66
N SER A 70 -9.86 -6.45 -1.56
CA SER A 70 -10.70 -7.27 -0.67
C SER A 70 -10.40 -6.99 0.81
N ALA A 71 -9.12 -6.95 1.18
CA ALA A 71 -8.69 -6.65 2.55
C ALA A 71 -9.09 -5.22 2.95
N ALA A 72 -8.87 -4.25 2.09
CA ALA A 72 -9.25 -2.86 2.32
C ALA A 72 -10.77 -2.71 2.56
N ALA A 73 -11.59 -3.41 1.78
CA ALA A 73 -13.05 -3.41 1.96
C ALA A 73 -13.46 -4.02 3.31
N ILE A 74 -12.83 -5.11 3.74
CA ILE A 74 -13.10 -5.76 5.03
C ILE A 74 -12.67 -4.87 6.19
N ILE A 75 -11.51 -4.23 6.10
CA ILE A 75 -10.98 -3.31 7.12
C ILE A 75 -11.84 -2.06 7.23
N GLY A 76 -12.47 -1.64 6.14
CA GLY A 76 -13.35 -0.49 6.09
C GLY A 76 -12.69 0.77 5.51
N TYR A 77 -11.71 0.61 4.61
CA TYR A 77 -11.20 1.75 3.84
C TYR A 77 -12.23 2.24 2.81
N ASP A 78 -12.44 3.54 2.77
CA ASP A 78 -13.31 4.19 1.78
C ASP A 78 -12.63 4.34 0.41
N GLU A 79 -11.30 4.42 0.41
CA GLU A 79 -10.52 4.64 -0.81
C GLU A 79 -9.15 3.97 -0.73
N VAL A 80 -8.74 3.33 -1.83
CA VAL A 80 -7.39 2.78 -2.04
C VAL A 80 -6.72 3.53 -3.19
N VAL A 81 -5.56 4.13 -2.93
CA VAL A 81 -4.77 4.87 -3.92
C VAL A 81 -3.41 4.20 -4.08
N MET A 82 -3.10 3.78 -5.30
CA MET A 82 -1.76 3.28 -5.63
C MET A 82 -0.87 4.44 -6.06
N LEU A 83 0.36 4.54 -5.52
CA LEU A 83 1.34 5.51 -6.01
C LEU A 83 1.95 5.11 -7.36
N GLY A 84 1.88 3.82 -7.71
CA GLY A 84 2.27 3.31 -9.02
C GLY A 84 3.76 3.08 -9.19
N TYR A 85 4.50 2.87 -8.11
CA TYR A 85 5.88 2.42 -8.16
C TYR A 85 5.96 0.89 -8.21
N ARG A 86 7.06 0.39 -8.79
CA ARG A 86 7.41 -1.03 -8.74
C ARG A 86 8.03 -1.34 -7.37
N ASP A 87 7.72 -2.51 -6.84
CA ASP A 87 8.38 -3.06 -5.65
C ASP A 87 9.88 -3.19 -5.88
N SER A 88 10.66 -2.79 -4.88
CA SER A 88 12.12 -2.82 -4.92
C SER A 88 12.71 -4.17 -4.51
N GLY A 89 11.89 -5.08 -3.99
CA GLY A 89 12.36 -6.35 -3.43
C GLY A 89 13.12 -6.17 -2.11
N MET A 90 13.79 -7.24 -1.71
CA MET A 90 14.63 -7.24 -0.51
C MET A 90 15.90 -6.40 -0.74
N PRO A 91 16.49 -5.80 0.31
CA PRO A 91 17.78 -5.13 0.20
C PRO A 91 18.82 -6.03 -0.47
N ASP A 92 19.64 -5.44 -1.34
CA ASP A 92 20.72 -6.10 -2.07
C ASP A 92 20.25 -7.19 -3.07
N SER A 93 18.97 -7.20 -3.44
CA SER A 93 18.47 -8.06 -4.52
C SER A 93 18.61 -7.40 -5.89
N ASP A 94 18.60 -8.20 -6.95
CA ASP A 94 18.66 -7.70 -8.36
C ASP A 94 17.47 -6.78 -8.69
N ASP A 95 16.36 -6.90 -7.96
CA ASP A 95 15.18 -6.05 -8.15
C ASP A 95 15.44 -4.59 -7.74
N ASN A 96 16.44 -4.35 -6.88
CA ASN A 96 16.82 -2.99 -6.50
C ASN A 96 17.41 -2.20 -7.69
N ASP A 97 18.00 -2.89 -8.67
CA ASP A 97 18.61 -2.26 -9.85
C ASP A 97 17.58 -1.93 -10.94
N HIS A 98 16.32 -2.36 -10.77
CA HIS A 98 15.28 -2.06 -11.73
C HIS A 98 15.00 -0.55 -11.78
N PRO A 99 15.02 0.11 -12.96
CA PRO A 99 14.89 1.57 -13.06
C PRO A 99 13.57 2.11 -12.52
N GLU A 100 12.51 1.32 -12.50
CA GLU A 100 11.20 1.69 -11.96
C GLU A 100 11.00 1.28 -10.50
N ALA A 101 11.99 0.64 -9.86
CA ALA A 101 11.91 0.27 -8.45
C ALA A 101 11.73 1.51 -7.57
N PHE A 102 10.92 1.39 -6.53
CA PHE A 102 10.64 2.52 -5.65
C PHE A 102 11.91 3.07 -4.97
N ALA A 103 12.89 2.21 -4.69
CA ALA A 103 14.19 2.60 -4.15
C ALA A 103 14.96 3.58 -5.07
N ASN A 104 14.69 3.55 -6.37
CA ASN A 104 15.33 4.42 -7.37
C ASN A 104 14.46 5.62 -7.75
N ALA A 105 13.30 5.80 -7.10
CA ALA A 105 12.43 6.92 -7.39
C ALA A 105 13.08 8.25 -6.99
N GLU A 106 12.98 9.25 -7.85
CA GLU A 106 13.32 10.63 -7.51
C GLU A 106 12.49 11.08 -6.29
N LEU A 107 13.18 11.43 -5.19
CA LEU A 107 12.53 11.75 -3.92
C LEU A 107 11.47 12.85 -4.07
N ASP A 108 11.81 13.95 -4.75
CA ASP A 108 10.90 15.08 -4.93
C ASP A 108 9.65 14.70 -5.74
N VAL A 109 9.78 13.78 -6.70
CA VAL A 109 8.66 13.27 -7.49
C VAL A 109 7.76 12.39 -6.63
N ALA A 110 8.34 11.49 -5.83
CA ALA A 110 7.58 10.61 -4.94
C ALA A 110 6.85 11.42 -3.87
N VAL A 111 7.54 12.39 -3.25
CA VAL A 111 6.96 13.33 -2.29
C VAL A 111 5.82 14.12 -2.92
N ALA A 112 6.00 14.65 -4.14
CA ALA A 112 4.96 15.43 -4.82
C ALA A 112 3.69 14.59 -5.08
N ARG A 113 3.84 13.31 -5.47
CA ARG A 113 2.70 12.38 -5.64
C ARG A 113 1.92 12.19 -4.35
N LEU A 114 2.62 11.93 -3.24
CA LEU A 114 1.98 11.74 -1.93
C LEU A 114 1.36 13.04 -1.42
N VAL A 115 2.06 14.17 -1.51
CA VAL A 115 1.55 15.49 -1.09
C VAL A 115 0.28 15.86 -1.84
N LYS A 116 0.18 15.54 -3.14
CA LYS A 116 -1.04 15.75 -3.91
C LYS A 116 -2.25 15.01 -3.32
N ILE A 117 -2.04 13.77 -2.87
CA ILE A 117 -3.08 12.97 -2.21
C ILE A 117 -3.44 13.57 -0.86
N ILE A 118 -2.44 13.89 -0.03
CA ILE A 118 -2.63 14.49 1.29
C ILE A 118 -3.44 15.81 1.18
N ARG A 119 -3.10 16.67 0.22
CA ARG A 119 -3.82 17.92 -0.01
C ARG A 119 -5.26 17.73 -0.47
N ARG A 120 -5.53 16.65 -1.24
CA ARG A 120 -6.87 16.27 -1.68
C ARG A 120 -7.71 15.72 -0.52
N VAL A 121 -7.14 14.78 0.23
CA VAL A 121 -7.83 14.09 1.34
C VAL A 121 -7.94 14.97 2.57
N ARG A 122 -6.94 15.80 2.85
CA ARG A 122 -6.83 16.69 4.02
C ARG A 122 -7.04 15.93 5.34
N PRO A 123 -6.30 14.84 5.59
CA PRO A 123 -6.48 14.04 6.78
C PRO A 123 -6.04 14.79 8.04
N GLN A 124 -6.68 14.52 9.18
CA GLN A 124 -6.25 14.96 10.49
C GLN A 124 -5.15 14.07 11.07
N VAL A 125 -5.10 12.81 10.63
CA VAL A 125 -4.11 11.82 11.06
C VAL A 125 -3.53 11.12 9.84
N ILE A 126 -2.21 10.98 9.83
CA ILE A 126 -1.47 10.14 8.88
C ILE A 126 -0.77 9.05 9.67
N MET A 127 -1.00 7.79 9.30
CA MET A 127 -0.31 6.62 9.85
C MET A 127 0.65 6.07 8.81
N THR A 128 1.91 5.93 9.18
CA THR A 128 2.96 5.38 8.32
C THR A 128 4.07 4.77 9.18
N TYR A 129 5.17 4.35 8.57
CA TYR A 129 6.30 3.78 9.28
C TYR A 129 7.03 4.83 10.12
N PRO A 130 7.67 4.42 11.23
CA PRO A 130 8.53 5.32 12.00
C PRO A 130 9.78 5.68 11.19
N GLU A 131 10.43 6.74 11.64
CA GLU A 131 11.80 7.04 11.23
C GLU A 131 12.74 5.99 11.86
N VAL A 132 13.63 5.39 11.06
CA VAL A 132 14.61 4.37 11.49
C VAL A 132 16.01 4.95 11.57
#